data_e3f55d54b72bb7f492cedeb568f3d0c0
#
_entry.id   e3f55d54b72bb7f492cedeb568f3d0c0
#
_cell.length_a   1.000
_cell.length_b   1.000
_cell.length_c   1.000
_cell.angle_alpha   90.00
_cell.angle_beta   90.00
_cell.angle_gamma   90.00
#
_symmetry.space_group_name_H-M   'P 1'
#
loop_
_entity.id
_entity.type
_entity.pdbx_description
1 polymer ?
#
loop_
_entity_poly.entity_id
_entity_poly.type
_entity_poly.pdbx_seq_one_letter_code
_entity_poly.pdbx_strand_id
1 'polypeptide(L)'
;MSKKIFLLLGHPDTRGMCGRLADAYEAGAKAGGHDVRRQNLGEMKFDPVLWQGYRAIQELEPDLKEFQKDVQWADHFVIIYPVWWVSMPALLKGLFDRAWLPGSAFRYIRMKSGKRTVFWHRMYRGKSARTILTSGTTPWLVRFLPGNVNAQLRWGILWFAGFRVRSLWLGPSENRPEPVCSAWCEKVYKLGVRGK
;
A
#
# COMPACT_ATOMS: atom_id res chain seq x y z
N MET A 1 4.36 -22.56 1.69
CA MET A 1 3.82 -22.17 3.00
C MET A 1 2.71 -21.14 2.80
N SER A 2 1.55 -21.33 3.43
CA SER A 2 0.46 -20.36 3.46
C SER A 2 0.92 -19.07 4.13
N LYS A 3 0.34 -17.92 3.74
CA LYS A 3 0.60 -16.60 4.30
C LYS A 3 -0.70 -15.89 4.60
N LYS A 4 -0.67 -15.02 5.57
CA LYS A 4 -1.69 -14.01 5.80
C LYS A 4 -1.40 -12.80 4.91
N ILE A 5 -2.30 -12.50 3.98
CA ILE A 5 -2.12 -11.43 3.00
C ILE A 5 -3.18 -10.37 3.23
N PHE A 6 -2.74 -9.14 3.43
CA PHE A 6 -3.63 -7.99 3.39
C PHE A 6 -3.49 -7.28 2.05
N LEU A 7 -4.60 -7.14 1.32
CA LEU A 7 -4.70 -6.49 0.02
C LEU A 7 -5.48 -5.18 0.16
N LEU A 8 -4.82 -4.06 -0.11
CA LEU A 8 -5.44 -2.74 -0.19
C LEU A 8 -5.55 -2.30 -1.65
N LEU A 9 -6.77 -2.10 -2.13
CA LEU A 9 -7.01 -1.37 -3.36
C LEU A 9 -6.97 0.13 -3.06
N GLY A 10 -5.86 0.79 -3.38
CA GLY A 10 -5.61 2.21 -3.13
C GLY A 10 -6.18 3.14 -4.23
N HIS A 11 -7.33 2.79 -4.79
CA HIS A 11 -8.08 3.58 -5.79
C HIS A 11 -9.46 3.90 -5.24
N PRO A 12 -10.00 5.11 -5.43
CA PRO A 12 -11.35 5.44 -4.98
C PRO A 12 -12.46 4.67 -5.70
N ASP A 13 -12.22 4.18 -6.91
CA ASP A 13 -13.18 3.38 -7.70
C ASP A 13 -12.64 1.97 -7.94
N THR A 14 -13.47 0.97 -7.70
CA THR A 14 -13.13 -0.45 -7.86
C THR A 14 -13.24 -0.96 -9.30
N ARG A 15 -13.92 -0.23 -10.20
CA ARG A 15 -14.27 -0.68 -11.56
C ARG A 15 -13.14 -0.56 -12.58
N GLY A 16 -12.07 0.19 -12.27
CA GLY A 16 -10.96 0.44 -13.18
C GLY A 16 -9.90 -0.67 -13.21
N MET A 17 -8.80 -0.41 -13.91
CA MET A 17 -7.69 -1.38 -14.05
C MET A 17 -7.11 -1.80 -12.69
N CYS A 18 -6.99 -0.89 -11.73
CA CYS A 18 -6.52 -1.23 -10.38
C CYS A 18 -7.44 -2.24 -9.69
N GLY A 19 -8.77 -2.13 -9.87
CA GLY A 19 -9.73 -3.10 -9.34
C GLY A 19 -9.55 -4.48 -9.97
N ARG A 20 -9.46 -4.54 -11.31
CA ARG A 20 -9.18 -5.81 -12.02
C ARG A 20 -7.90 -6.49 -11.56
N LEU A 21 -6.84 -5.71 -11.32
CA LEU A 21 -5.58 -6.23 -10.77
C LEU A 21 -5.74 -6.72 -9.34
N ALA A 22 -6.56 -6.04 -8.51
CA ALA A 22 -6.84 -6.47 -7.14
C ALA A 22 -7.63 -7.79 -7.14
N ASP A 23 -8.64 -7.91 -8.00
CA ASP A 23 -9.43 -9.14 -8.16
C ASP A 23 -8.53 -10.31 -8.61
N ALA A 24 -7.66 -10.07 -9.58
CA ALA A 24 -6.71 -11.07 -10.07
C ALA A 24 -5.71 -11.49 -8.97
N TYR A 25 -5.18 -10.54 -8.19
CA TYR A 25 -4.27 -10.86 -7.09
C TYR A 25 -4.97 -11.69 -6.02
N GLU A 26 -6.17 -11.27 -5.61
CA GLU A 26 -6.96 -11.95 -4.59
C GLU A 26 -7.31 -13.38 -5.00
N ALA A 27 -7.79 -13.56 -6.24
CA ALA A 27 -8.10 -14.88 -6.79
C ALA A 27 -6.85 -15.77 -6.81
N GLY A 28 -5.71 -15.24 -7.26
CA GLY A 28 -4.44 -15.95 -7.23
C GLY A 28 -3.98 -16.33 -5.83
N ALA A 29 -4.10 -15.42 -4.88
CA ALA A 29 -3.69 -15.67 -3.50
C ALA A 29 -4.57 -16.76 -2.83
N LYS A 30 -5.87 -16.73 -3.05
CA LYS A 30 -6.79 -17.79 -2.59
C LYS A 30 -6.47 -19.14 -3.25
N ALA A 31 -6.22 -19.16 -4.56
CA ALA A 31 -5.80 -20.37 -5.28
C ALA A 31 -4.44 -20.92 -4.80
N GLY A 32 -3.55 -20.03 -4.32
CA GLY A 32 -2.27 -20.40 -3.70
C GLY A 32 -2.40 -20.90 -2.25
N GLY A 33 -3.61 -20.99 -1.70
CA GLY A 33 -3.88 -21.43 -0.32
C GLY A 33 -3.48 -20.39 0.74
N HIS A 34 -3.47 -19.10 0.39
CA HIS A 34 -3.20 -18.01 1.32
C HIS A 34 -4.50 -17.52 1.97
N ASP A 35 -4.39 -17.03 3.20
CA ASP A 35 -5.49 -16.35 3.88
C ASP A 35 -5.47 -14.87 3.50
N VAL A 36 -6.58 -14.35 2.94
CA VAL A 36 -6.62 -13.01 2.35
C VAL A 36 -7.69 -12.16 3.01
N ARG A 37 -7.28 -10.97 3.46
CA ARG A 37 -8.19 -9.88 3.81
C ARG A 37 -8.02 -8.77 2.79
N ARG A 38 -9.13 -8.19 2.36
CA ARG A 38 -9.13 -7.09 1.38
C ARG A 38 -9.90 -5.90 1.90
N GLN A 39 -9.34 -4.70 1.67
CA GLN A 39 -10.06 -3.44 1.83
C GLN A 39 -9.96 -2.63 0.53
N ASN A 40 -11.04 -1.96 0.19
CA ASN A 40 -11.12 -1.04 -0.95
C ASN A 40 -11.18 0.38 -0.41
N LEU A 41 -10.17 1.18 -0.71
CA LEU A 41 -10.03 2.53 -0.16
C LEU A 41 -11.25 3.43 -0.40
N GLY A 42 -11.88 3.30 -1.59
CA GLY A 42 -13.07 4.10 -1.94
C GLY A 42 -14.34 3.74 -1.17
N GLU A 43 -14.36 2.61 -0.46
CA GLU A 43 -15.49 2.15 0.36
C GLU A 43 -15.28 2.50 1.84
N MET A 44 -14.06 2.89 2.22
CA MET A 44 -13.72 3.24 3.60
C MET A 44 -14.29 4.60 3.99
N LYS A 45 -14.85 4.68 5.19
CA LYS A 45 -15.45 5.90 5.75
C LYS A 45 -14.50 6.52 6.77
N PHE A 46 -13.76 7.54 6.35
CA PHE A 46 -12.86 8.31 7.21
C PHE A 46 -12.60 9.70 6.61
N ASP A 47 -12.21 10.64 7.44
CA ASP A 47 -11.70 11.93 7.00
C ASP A 47 -10.21 11.82 6.67
N PRO A 48 -9.78 12.02 5.41
CA PRO A 48 -8.38 11.89 5.03
C PRO A 48 -7.49 13.05 5.51
N VAL A 49 -8.08 14.13 6.02
CA VAL A 49 -7.35 15.33 6.44
C VAL A 49 -6.92 15.22 7.89
N LEU A 50 -5.63 15.43 8.13
CA LEU A 50 -5.07 15.55 9.47
C LEU A 50 -5.09 17.04 9.89
N TRP A 51 -6.25 17.53 10.31
CA TRP A 51 -6.55 18.96 10.50
C TRP A 51 -5.60 19.70 11.43
N GLN A 52 -5.19 19.07 12.50
CA GLN A 52 -4.30 19.68 13.49
C GLN A 52 -2.84 19.17 13.39
N GLY A 53 -2.52 18.43 12.34
CA GLY A 53 -1.25 17.74 12.22
C GLY A 53 -1.04 16.80 13.42
N TYR A 54 0.20 16.70 13.89
CA TYR A 54 0.54 15.88 15.06
C TYR A 54 0.51 16.66 16.39
N ARG A 55 -0.11 17.84 16.42
CA ARG A 55 -0.27 18.64 17.66
C ARG A 55 -1.36 18.12 18.57
N ALA A 56 -2.42 17.58 18.00
CA ALA A 56 -3.52 16.94 18.73
C ALA A 56 -3.80 15.56 18.14
N ILE A 57 -4.28 14.65 18.99
CA ILE A 57 -4.71 13.32 18.54
C ILE A 57 -6.08 13.48 17.89
N GLN A 58 -6.16 13.18 16.60
CA GLN A 58 -7.43 13.03 15.89
C GLN A 58 -7.83 11.56 16.00
N GLU A 59 -8.98 11.29 16.61
CA GLU A 59 -9.46 9.92 16.80
C GLU A 59 -9.58 9.18 15.47
N LEU A 60 -9.23 7.90 15.46
CA LEU A 60 -9.35 7.08 14.28
C LEU A 60 -10.78 6.54 14.15
N GLU A 61 -11.33 6.67 12.97
CA GLU A 61 -12.59 6.06 12.59
C GLU A 61 -12.48 4.51 12.59
N PRO A 62 -13.60 3.79 12.68
CA PRO A 62 -13.61 2.32 12.71
C PRO A 62 -12.81 1.69 11.57
N ASP A 63 -12.94 2.22 10.34
CA ASP A 63 -12.28 1.68 9.16
C ASP A 63 -10.75 1.86 9.23
N LEU A 64 -10.27 2.96 9.80
CA LEU A 64 -8.83 3.16 10.04
C LEU A 64 -8.29 2.23 11.13
N LYS A 65 -9.09 1.96 12.17
CA LYS A 65 -8.73 0.98 13.21
C LYS A 65 -8.66 -0.43 12.62
N GLU A 66 -9.60 -0.78 11.74
CA GLU A 66 -9.59 -2.08 11.05
C GLU A 66 -8.41 -2.19 10.08
N PHE A 67 -8.10 -1.13 9.32
CA PHE A 67 -6.90 -1.07 8.50
C PHE A 67 -5.63 -1.37 9.31
N GLN A 68 -5.46 -0.75 10.48
CA GLN A 68 -4.31 -1.01 11.33
C GLN A 68 -4.25 -2.49 11.80
N LYS A 69 -5.40 -3.09 12.15
CA LYS A 69 -5.48 -4.50 12.54
C LYS A 69 -5.09 -5.42 11.39
N ASP A 70 -5.54 -5.14 10.17
CA ASP A 70 -5.24 -5.95 9.00
C ASP A 70 -3.76 -5.86 8.61
N VAL A 71 -3.14 -4.68 8.70
CA VAL A 71 -1.69 -4.53 8.51
C VAL A 71 -0.90 -5.30 9.56
N GLN A 72 -1.35 -5.26 10.82
CA GLN A 72 -0.70 -6.01 11.91
C GLN A 72 -0.85 -7.52 11.74
N TRP A 73 -2.01 -7.98 11.28
CA TRP A 73 -2.30 -9.39 11.07
C TRP A 73 -1.51 -10.00 9.91
N ALA A 74 -1.26 -9.25 8.83
CA ALA A 74 -0.67 -9.75 7.61
C ALA A 74 0.82 -10.08 7.73
N ASP A 75 1.28 -11.13 7.06
CA ASP A 75 2.70 -11.44 6.79
C ASP A 75 3.18 -10.71 5.53
N HIS A 76 2.23 -10.43 4.61
CA HIS A 76 2.47 -9.77 3.33
C HIS A 76 1.40 -8.72 3.06
N PHE A 77 1.83 -7.47 2.87
CA PHE A 77 0.94 -6.35 2.58
C PHE A 77 1.05 -5.95 1.11
N VAL A 78 -0.07 -5.97 0.40
CA VAL A 78 -0.16 -5.62 -1.03
C VAL A 78 -0.98 -4.36 -1.20
N ILE A 79 -0.44 -3.40 -1.95
CA ILE A 79 -1.10 -2.14 -2.25
C ILE A 79 -1.13 -1.96 -3.75
N ILE A 80 -2.34 -1.84 -4.33
CA ILE A 80 -2.54 -1.62 -5.76
C ILE A 80 -3.13 -0.23 -5.93
N TYR A 81 -2.45 0.65 -6.68
CA TYR A 81 -2.88 2.04 -6.82
C TYR A 81 -2.41 2.69 -8.13
N PRO A 82 -3.14 3.72 -8.62
CA PRO A 82 -2.72 4.49 -9.79
C PRO A 82 -1.72 5.56 -9.39
N VAL A 83 -0.86 5.90 -10.32
CA VAL A 83 0.03 7.07 -10.19
C VAL A 83 -0.70 8.29 -10.73
N TRP A 84 -0.99 9.24 -9.85
CA TRP A 84 -1.57 10.53 -10.19
C TRP A 84 -0.58 11.64 -9.82
N TRP A 85 -0.28 12.50 -10.80
CA TRP A 85 0.65 13.63 -10.58
C TRP A 85 1.96 13.20 -9.91
N VAL A 86 2.57 12.14 -10.46
CA VAL A 86 3.86 11.59 -9.96
C VAL A 86 3.80 11.08 -8.51
N SER A 87 2.61 10.83 -7.96
CA SER A 87 2.41 10.36 -6.58
C SER A 87 1.25 9.37 -6.47
N MET A 88 0.98 8.94 -5.25
CA MET A 88 -0.23 8.18 -4.92
C MET A 88 -1.46 9.11 -4.89
N PRO A 89 -2.68 8.60 -5.03
CA PRO A 89 -3.92 9.37 -4.84
C PRO A 89 -3.96 10.05 -3.48
N ALA A 90 -4.54 11.26 -3.42
CA ALA A 90 -4.67 12.03 -2.17
C ALA A 90 -5.37 11.25 -1.06
N LEU A 91 -6.43 10.49 -1.40
CA LEU A 91 -7.14 9.66 -0.44
C LEU A 91 -6.23 8.58 0.17
N LEU A 92 -5.36 7.95 -0.65
CA LEU A 92 -4.39 6.96 -0.17
C LEU A 92 -3.32 7.60 0.73
N LYS A 93 -2.89 8.82 0.38
CA LYS A 93 -1.97 9.58 1.24
C LYS A 93 -2.63 9.93 2.57
N GLY A 94 -3.87 10.39 2.54
CA GLY A 94 -4.65 10.69 3.74
C GLY A 94 -4.84 9.47 4.65
N LEU A 95 -5.09 8.29 4.10
CA LEU A 95 -5.12 7.04 4.86
C LEU A 95 -3.82 6.86 5.67
N PHE A 96 -2.67 7.02 5.03
CA PHE A 96 -1.38 6.88 5.72
C PHE A 96 -1.13 8.02 6.70
N ASP A 97 -1.50 9.26 6.39
CA ASP A 97 -1.33 10.37 7.32
C ASP A 97 -2.15 10.18 8.59
N ARG A 98 -3.35 9.60 8.48
CA ARG A 98 -4.25 9.34 9.60
C ARG A 98 -3.89 8.05 10.36
N ALA A 99 -3.59 6.96 9.67
CA ALA A 99 -3.45 5.64 10.30
C ALA A 99 -2.01 5.23 10.62
N TRP A 100 -0.97 5.85 10.00
CA TRP A 100 0.43 5.44 10.14
C TRP A 100 1.11 6.16 11.29
N LEU A 101 0.65 5.89 12.51
CA LEU A 101 0.98 6.65 13.71
C LEU A 101 2.13 6.02 14.52
N PRO A 102 2.82 6.82 15.37
CA PRO A 102 3.68 6.28 16.42
C PRO A 102 2.91 5.30 17.32
N GLY A 103 3.49 4.14 17.60
CA GLY A 103 2.85 3.06 18.36
C GLY A 103 2.18 2.01 17.48
N SER A 104 1.73 2.35 16.27
CA SER A 104 1.17 1.39 15.31
C SER A 104 2.18 0.97 14.24
N ALA A 105 2.82 1.91 13.56
CA ALA A 105 3.76 1.64 12.47
C ALA A 105 5.24 1.71 12.89
N PHE A 106 5.54 2.56 13.84
CA PHE A 106 6.89 2.77 14.38
C PHE A 106 6.84 3.29 15.82
N ARG A 107 7.98 3.26 16.53
CA ARG A 107 8.12 3.82 17.88
C ARG A 107 9.48 4.50 18.02
N TYR A 108 9.48 5.76 18.41
CA TYR A 108 10.73 6.47 18.68
C TYR A 108 11.49 5.87 19.86
N ILE A 109 12.80 5.73 19.71
CA ILE A 109 13.70 5.39 20.84
C ILE A 109 13.98 6.69 21.58
N ARG A 110 13.82 6.66 22.91
CA ARG A 110 14.11 7.79 23.80
C ARG A 110 15.36 7.51 24.63
N MET A 111 16.15 8.53 24.89
CA MET A 111 17.24 8.50 25.87
C MET A 111 16.69 8.43 27.29
N LYS A 112 17.54 8.10 28.27
CA LYS A 112 17.17 8.18 29.69
C LYS A 112 16.66 9.57 30.11
N SER A 113 17.12 10.63 29.44
CA SER A 113 16.66 12.02 29.61
C SER A 113 15.27 12.32 29.03
N GLY A 114 14.59 11.34 28.43
CA GLY A 114 13.31 11.53 27.76
C GLY A 114 13.40 12.10 26.35
N LYS A 115 14.54 12.63 25.92
CA LYS A 115 14.75 13.16 24.55
C LYS A 115 14.66 12.05 23.51
N ARG A 116 14.06 12.37 22.35
CA ARG A 116 14.01 11.46 21.19
C ARG A 116 15.40 11.29 20.59
N THR A 117 15.75 10.07 20.21
CA THR A 117 16.91 9.79 19.38
C THR A 117 16.54 9.90 17.89
N VAL A 118 17.54 9.82 17.01
CA VAL A 118 17.34 9.67 15.56
C VAL A 118 16.93 8.26 15.14
N PHE A 119 16.94 7.31 16.11
CA PHE A 119 16.60 5.92 15.87
C PHE A 119 15.16 5.62 16.28
N TRP A 120 14.57 4.61 15.64
CA TRP A 120 13.21 4.16 15.93
C TRP A 120 13.08 2.64 15.80
N HIS A 121 12.13 2.07 16.51
CA HIS A 121 11.69 0.70 16.32
C HIS A 121 10.75 0.62 15.14
N ARG A 122 10.99 -0.33 14.25
CA ARG A 122 10.24 -0.62 13.04
C ARG A 122 9.27 -1.76 13.35
N MET A 123 7.97 -1.45 13.45
CA MET A 123 6.97 -2.38 13.99
C MET A 123 6.68 -3.59 13.07
N TYR A 124 7.00 -3.48 11.77
CA TYR A 124 6.72 -4.54 10.78
C TYR A 124 7.99 -5.26 10.29
N ARG A 125 9.04 -5.30 11.11
CA ARG A 125 10.24 -6.08 10.82
C ARG A 125 9.90 -7.56 10.56
N GLY A 126 10.49 -8.15 9.52
CA GLY A 126 10.24 -9.53 9.12
C GLY A 126 9.11 -9.68 8.10
N LYS A 127 8.19 -8.72 8.02
CA LYS A 127 7.10 -8.73 7.05
C LYS A 127 7.56 -8.23 5.68
N SER A 128 6.80 -8.60 4.64
CA SER A 128 7.04 -8.15 3.27
C SER A 128 5.88 -7.32 2.75
N ALA A 129 6.16 -6.42 1.79
CA ALA A 129 5.12 -5.69 1.09
C ALA A 129 5.37 -5.66 -0.41
N ARG A 130 4.29 -5.52 -1.17
CA ARG A 130 4.31 -5.29 -2.61
C ARG A 130 3.46 -4.08 -2.96
N THR A 131 4.05 -3.20 -3.77
CA THR A 131 3.30 -2.13 -4.43
C THR A 131 3.12 -2.48 -5.90
N ILE A 132 1.90 -2.43 -6.39
CA ILE A 132 1.55 -2.60 -7.80
C ILE A 132 0.98 -1.26 -8.27
N LEU A 133 1.69 -0.61 -9.19
CA LEU A 133 1.36 0.72 -9.66
C LEU A 133 0.89 0.68 -11.11
N THR A 134 -0.17 1.43 -11.41
CA THR A 134 -0.55 1.73 -12.79
C THR A 134 -0.27 3.20 -13.11
N SER A 135 0.12 3.52 -14.33
CA SER A 135 0.35 4.90 -14.77
C SER A 135 -0.13 5.11 -16.20
N GLY A 136 -0.61 6.30 -16.52
CA GLY A 136 -0.92 6.71 -17.90
C GLY A 136 0.32 6.84 -18.78
N THR A 137 1.50 6.94 -18.16
CA THR A 137 2.78 7.11 -18.87
C THR A 137 3.62 5.84 -18.81
N THR A 138 4.51 5.66 -19.78
CA THR A 138 5.43 4.54 -19.85
C THR A 138 6.37 4.52 -18.64
N PRO A 139 6.48 3.41 -17.89
CA PRO A 139 7.23 3.35 -16.63
C PRO A 139 8.69 3.77 -16.71
N TRP A 140 9.38 3.46 -17.83
CA TRP A 140 10.80 3.81 -17.98
C TRP A 140 11.00 5.33 -18.11
N LEU A 141 10.07 6.04 -18.77
CA LEU A 141 10.14 7.50 -18.93
C LEU A 141 9.97 8.21 -17.59
N VAL A 142 9.01 7.76 -16.79
CA VAL A 142 8.72 8.35 -15.46
C VAL A 142 9.86 8.07 -14.47
N ARG A 143 10.67 7.04 -14.70
CA ARG A 143 11.84 6.75 -13.87
C ARG A 143 12.89 7.86 -13.90
N PHE A 144 12.94 8.65 -14.97
CA PHE A 144 13.85 9.78 -15.13
C PHE A 144 13.27 11.11 -14.64
N LEU A 145 12.00 11.16 -14.28
CA LEU A 145 11.43 12.37 -13.68
C LEU A 145 12.02 12.61 -12.28
N PRO A 146 12.27 13.87 -11.91
CA PRO A 146 12.65 14.24 -10.55
C PRO A 146 11.60 13.72 -9.55
N GLY A 147 12.06 12.99 -8.55
CA GLY A 147 11.17 12.36 -7.59
C GLY A 147 10.72 10.96 -8.05
N ASN A 148 11.23 9.93 -7.40
CA ASN A 148 10.81 8.55 -7.67
C ASN A 148 9.36 8.39 -7.22
N VAL A 149 8.44 8.21 -8.18
CA VAL A 149 6.99 8.09 -7.99
C VAL A 149 6.58 7.12 -6.88
N ASN A 150 7.37 6.09 -6.66
CA ASN A 150 7.11 5.09 -5.63
C ASN A 150 7.95 5.32 -4.36
N ALA A 151 8.85 6.30 -4.34
CA ALA A 151 9.77 6.49 -3.23
C ALA A 151 9.04 6.83 -1.93
N GLN A 152 8.01 7.66 -2.00
CA GLN A 152 7.24 8.07 -0.84
C GLN A 152 6.59 6.87 -0.14
N LEU A 153 5.87 6.02 -0.88
CA LEU A 153 5.23 4.83 -0.30
C LEU A 153 6.27 3.77 0.06
N ARG A 154 7.19 3.48 -0.85
CA ARG A 154 8.17 2.41 -0.67
C ARG A 154 9.13 2.68 0.48
N TRP A 155 9.76 3.85 0.50
CA TRP A 155 10.83 4.19 1.45
C TRP A 155 10.30 4.95 2.65
N GLY A 156 9.52 6.00 2.41
CA GLY A 156 9.03 6.90 3.46
C GLY A 156 7.99 6.26 4.37
N ILE A 157 7.16 5.34 3.85
CA ILE A 157 6.06 4.74 4.60
C ILE A 157 6.38 3.29 4.94
N LEU A 158 6.50 2.41 3.94
CA LEU A 158 6.57 0.96 4.18
C LEU A 158 7.93 0.51 4.72
N TRP A 159 9.02 0.90 4.06
CA TRP A 159 10.36 0.55 4.53
C TRP A 159 10.65 1.18 5.90
N PHE A 160 10.25 2.43 6.09
CA PHE A 160 10.39 3.13 7.38
C PHE A 160 9.75 2.34 8.52
N ALA A 161 8.57 1.76 8.29
CA ALA A 161 7.87 0.93 9.26
C ALA A 161 8.42 -0.50 9.40
N GLY A 162 9.27 -0.97 8.46
CA GLY A 162 9.95 -2.25 8.60
C GLY A 162 9.73 -3.28 7.50
N PHE A 163 8.87 -3.02 6.54
CA PHE A 163 8.61 -3.96 5.45
C PHE A 163 9.79 -4.11 4.50
N ARG A 164 9.96 -5.32 3.96
CA ARG A 164 10.77 -5.57 2.76
C ARG A 164 9.89 -5.36 1.55
N VAL A 165 10.12 -4.28 0.80
CA VAL A 165 9.22 -3.82 -0.27
C VAL A 165 9.73 -4.21 -1.65
N ARG A 166 8.85 -4.82 -2.47
CA ARG A 166 9.03 -5.01 -3.91
C ARG A 166 7.96 -4.25 -4.67
N SER A 167 8.28 -3.77 -5.86
CA SER A 167 7.36 -2.99 -6.68
C SER A 167 7.19 -3.59 -8.06
N LEU A 168 5.97 -3.54 -8.59
CA LEU A 168 5.63 -3.83 -9.97
C LEU A 168 4.97 -2.58 -10.54
N TRP A 169 5.46 -2.10 -11.66
CA TRP A 169 4.91 -0.96 -12.36
C TRP A 169 4.36 -1.39 -13.71
N LEU A 170 3.10 -1.06 -13.96
CA LEU A 170 2.35 -1.41 -15.18
C LEU A 170 1.91 -0.10 -15.85
N GLY A 171 2.24 0.04 -17.11
CA GLY A 171 1.91 1.26 -17.87
C GLY A 171 2.43 1.22 -19.30
N PRO A 172 1.93 2.15 -20.12
CA PRO A 172 0.81 3.04 -19.88
C PRO A 172 -0.51 2.26 -19.76
N SER A 173 -1.40 2.68 -18.85
CA SER A 173 -2.65 1.94 -18.56
C SER A 173 -3.87 2.48 -19.30
N GLU A 174 -3.76 3.65 -19.91
CA GLU A 174 -4.86 4.27 -20.66
C GLU A 174 -4.97 3.67 -22.05
N ASN A 175 -6.22 3.43 -22.50
CA ASN A 175 -6.56 2.93 -23.84
C ASN A 175 -5.77 1.67 -24.28
N ARG A 176 -5.49 0.76 -23.34
CA ARG A 176 -4.79 -0.48 -23.65
C ARG A 176 -5.71 -1.53 -24.25
N PRO A 177 -5.25 -2.25 -25.28
CA PRO A 177 -5.97 -3.40 -25.81
C PRO A 177 -6.21 -4.45 -24.71
N GLU A 178 -7.37 -5.09 -24.75
CA GLU A 178 -7.75 -6.09 -23.73
C GLU A 178 -6.72 -7.23 -23.57
N PRO A 179 -6.04 -7.74 -24.60
CA PRO A 179 -5.00 -8.75 -24.41
C PRO A 179 -3.86 -8.30 -23.49
N VAL A 180 -3.48 -7.02 -23.51
CA VAL A 180 -2.44 -6.47 -22.63
C VAL A 180 -2.95 -6.39 -21.19
N CYS A 181 -4.19 -5.92 -21.00
CA CYS A 181 -4.84 -5.86 -19.69
C CYS A 181 -4.95 -7.26 -19.06
N SER A 182 -5.37 -8.24 -19.84
CA SER A 182 -5.48 -9.64 -19.42
C SER A 182 -4.12 -10.24 -19.07
N ALA A 183 -3.07 -9.95 -19.83
CA ALA A 183 -1.71 -10.40 -19.51
C ALA A 183 -1.18 -9.79 -18.19
N TRP A 184 -1.55 -8.54 -17.88
CA TRP A 184 -1.23 -7.93 -16.58
C TRP A 184 -1.98 -8.59 -15.43
N CYS A 185 -3.26 -8.88 -15.62
CA CYS A 185 -4.06 -9.61 -14.63
C CYS A 185 -3.47 -11.01 -14.38
N GLU A 186 -3.09 -11.73 -15.43
CA GLU A 186 -2.44 -13.04 -15.28
C GLU A 186 -1.10 -12.96 -14.55
N LYS A 187 -0.29 -11.95 -14.86
CA LYS A 187 0.97 -11.71 -14.14
C LYS A 187 0.73 -11.45 -12.66
N VAL A 188 -0.26 -10.65 -12.32
CA VAL A 188 -0.62 -10.31 -10.95
C VAL A 188 -1.26 -11.49 -10.23
N TYR A 189 -2.08 -12.28 -10.91
CA TYR A 189 -2.60 -13.56 -10.40
C TYR A 189 -1.45 -14.50 -9.98
N LYS A 190 -0.45 -14.69 -10.85
CA LYS A 190 0.74 -15.51 -10.54
C LYS A 190 1.54 -14.98 -9.34
N LEU A 191 1.54 -13.67 -9.09
CA LEU A 191 2.11 -13.09 -7.87
C LEU A 191 1.28 -13.46 -6.64
N GLY A 192 -0.04 -13.41 -6.75
CA GLY A 192 -0.96 -13.85 -5.73
C GLY A 192 -0.74 -15.32 -5.34
N VAL A 193 -0.73 -16.24 -6.32
CA VAL A 193 -0.47 -17.68 -6.09
C VAL A 193 0.82 -17.93 -5.30
N ARG A 194 1.84 -17.09 -5.51
CA ARG A 194 3.15 -17.22 -4.82
C ARG A 194 3.19 -16.46 -3.49
N GLY A 195 2.16 -15.73 -3.13
CA GLY A 195 2.16 -14.82 -1.97
C GLY A 195 3.30 -13.79 -2.02
N LYS A 196 3.48 -13.16 -3.19
CA LYS A 196 4.61 -12.24 -3.47
C LYS A 196 4.14 -10.88 -3.95
#